data_a99c7dce7ad0555cfce3f347456ba0d4
#
_entry.id   a99c7dce7ad0555cfce3f347456ba0d4
#
_cell.length_a   1.000
_cell.length_b   1.000
_cell.length_c   1.000
_cell.angle_alpha   90.00
_cell.angle_beta   90.00
_cell.angle_gamma   90.00
#
_symmetry.space_group_name_H-M   'P 1'
#
loop_
_entity.id
_entity.type
_entity.pdbx_description
1 polymer ?
#
loop_
_entity_poly.entity_id
_entity_poly.type
_entity_poly.pdbx_seq_one_letter_code
_entity_poly.pdbx_strand_id
1 'polypeptide(L)'
;VKKNKKPVTDKIVALSDIHFGDQTQLLNDPRLADRFLEVLESRGPIAEIILLGDILDLWMKTTVPAMRQARYFIDGLSRLTNVGKVLYIPGNHDHQMFLDAFRLEVDVRIMQGDLSIPKFMPARSYGDTILSGIAHPKTKVHFPMTYPFITRQVNGRDVVFCHGHHLDFYATSHGWAKTFWLGRHIIKQRRKKATLHDIEMANIPFCGAMSVWPWVPELVDEGLRFYHVINFFGRLFRSDDLLESPLRDSLIKENYKEIEQLLPQLGYPAPACFIYGHTHRPGIGRLPDSPTVVANTGCWTRQPDEETPNRTWIEVDGDVKLFMLGREGPDLLSSQVL
;
A
#
# COMPACT_ATOMS: atom_id res chain seq x y z
N VAL A 1 24.89 -37.41 2.74
CA VAL A 1 24.09 -36.52 3.60
C VAL A 1 23.08 -35.85 2.68
N LYS A 2 21.79 -36.25 2.69
CA LYS A 2 20.70 -35.61 1.96
C LYS A 2 20.50 -34.24 2.63
N LYS A 3 20.84 -33.15 1.91
CA LYS A 3 20.44 -31.82 2.29
C LYS A 3 18.89 -31.81 2.26
N ASN A 4 18.25 -31.76 3.42
CA ASN A 4 16.84 -31.47 3.52
C ASN A 4 16.61 -30.09 2.84
N LYS A 5 16.11 -30.08 1.60
CA LYS A 5 15.54 -28.90 1.00
C LYS A 5 14.37 -28.49 1.90
N LYS A 6 14.43 -27.33 2.53
CA LYS A 6 13.25 -26.72 3.18
C LYS A 6 12.10 -26.78 2.18
N PRO A 7 10.89 -27.12 2.60
CA PRO A 7 9.75 -27.08 1.70
C PRO A 7 9.69 -25.66 1.10
N VAL A 8 9.68 -25.61 -0.22
CA VAL A 8 9.47 -24.35 -0.94
C VAL A 8 8.02 -23.96 -0.67
N THR A 9 7.82 -22.90 0.07
CA THR A 9 6.50 -22.33 0.28
C THR A 9 6.35 -21.13 -0.65
N ASP A 10 5.18 -20.98 -1.24
CA ASP A 10 4.82 -19.81 -2.05
C ASP A 10 4.02 -18.79 -1.24
N LYS A 11 3.89 -18.99 0.09
CA LYS A 11 3.14 -18.09 0.96
C LYS A 11 3.74 -16.70 0.96
N ILE A 12 2.93 -15.72 0.60
CA ILE A 12 3.24 -14.30 0.66
C ILE A 12 2.35 -13.65 1.70
N VAL A 13 2.92 -12.77 2.52
CA VAL A 13 2.19 -11.92 3.46
C VAL A 13 2.32 -10.47 3.00
N ALA A 14 1.21 -9.76 2.86
CA ALA A 14 1.20 -8.34 2.50
C ALA A 14 0.51 -7.51 3.59
N LEU A 15 1.15 -6.42 3.99
CA LEU A 15 0.59 -5.42 4.91
C LEU A 15 1.00 -4.03 4.45
N SER A 16 0.17 -3.02 4.74
CA SER A 16 0.37 -1.63 4.34
C SER A 16 -0.14 -0.66 5.40
N ASP A 17 0.02 0.62 5.12
CA ASP A 17 -0.64 1.72 5.83
C ASP A 17 -0.40 1.64 7.36
N ILE A 18 0.89 1.48 7.72
CA ILE A 18 1.32 1.47 9.14
C ILE A 18 1.50 2.90 9.65
N HIS A 19 2.02 3.80 8.80
CA HIS A 19 2.22 5.21 9.07
C HIS A 19 3.11 5.49 10.31
N PHE A 20 4.27 4.84 10.42
CA PHE A 20 5.23 5.23 11.46
C PHE A 20 5.65 6.69 11.27
N GLY A 21 5.36 7.51 12.26
CA GLY A 21 5.45 8.97 12.21
C GLY A 21 4.13 9.64 12.59
N ASP A 22 2.99 9.01 12.28
CA ASP A 22 1.68 9.45 12.73
C ASP A 22 1.40 9.01 14.18
N GLN A 23 0.57 9.79 14.87
CA GLN A 23 0.14 9.50 16.25
C GLN A 23 -0.92 8.39 16.32
N THR A 24 -1.63 8.14 15.23
CA THR A 24 -2.71 7.14 15.16
C THR A 24 -2.21 5.72 14.89
N GLN A 25 -0.94 5.56 14.49
CA GLN A 25 -0.36 4.26 14.19
C GLN A 25 -0.32 3.36 15.44
N LEU A 26 -0.49 2.05 15.23
CA LEU A 26 -0.73 1.09 16.31
C LEU A 26 0.51 0.27 16.66
N LEU A 27 1.40 -0.04 15.70
CA LEU A 27 2.58 -0.89 15.90
C LEU A 27 3.72 -0.20 16.68
N ASN A 28 3.53 1.05 17.12
CA ASN A 28 4.40 1.71 18.08
C ASN A 28 4.19 1.17 19.53
N ASP A 29 3.06 0.51 19.83
CA ASP A 29 2.91 -0.25 21.08
C ASP A 29 3.70 -1.57 20.94
N PRO A 30 4.80 -1.75 21.71
CA PRO A 30 5.61 -2.97 21.64
C PRO A 30 4.80 -4.24 21.88
N ARG A 31 3.79 -4.21 22.75
CA ARG A 31 2.96 -5.38 23.05
C ARG A 31 2.13 -5.80 21.83
N LEU A 32 1.63 -4.83 21.06
CA LEU A 32 0.88 -5.15 19.84
C LEU A 32 1.82 -5.62 18.74
N ALA A 33 2.99 -5.00 18.62
CA ALA A 33 4.03 -5.40 17.68
C ALA A 33 4.50 -6.83 17.96
N ASP A 34 4.83 -7.16 19.23
CA ASP A 34 5.26 -8.52 19.61
C ASP A 34 4.19 -9.56 19.30
N ARG A 35 2.92 -9.30 19.63
CA ARG A 35 1.81 -10.21 19.30
C ARG A 35 1.68 -10.46 17.79
N PHE A 36 1.84 -9.43 16.99
CA PHE A 36 1.78 -9.60 15.54
C PHE A 36 2.99 -10.37 15.01
N LEU A 37 4.19 -10.11 15.52
CA LEU A 37 5.40 -10.86 15.18
C LEU A 37 5.29 -12.34 15.59
N GLU A 38 4.74 -12.64 16.77
CA GLU A 38 4.45 -14.01 17.22
C GLU A 38 3.45 -14.70 16.28
N VAL A 39 2.39 -13.99 15.84
CA VAL A 39 1.45 -14.52 14.85
C VAL A 39 2.19 -14.84 13.54
N LEU A 40 3.02 -13.94 13.02
CA LEU A 40 3.79 -14.21 11.80
C LEU A 40 4.74 -15.42 11.95
N GLU A 41 5.44 -15.53 13.09
CA GLU A 41 6.31 -16.68 13.39
C GLU A 41 5.50 -18.00 13.42
N SER A 42 4.28 -17.99 13.96
CA SER A 42 3.39 -19.15 14.05
C SER A 42 2.79 -19.59 12.72
N ARG A 43 2.79 -18.74 11.68
CA ARG A 43 2.15 -19.03 10.37
C ARG A 43 2.91 -20.06 9.52
N GLY A 44 4.00 -20.62 10.01
CA GLY A 44 4.87 -21.52 9.26
C GLY A 44 5.76 -20.77 8.27
N PRO A 45 6.40 -21.46 7.33
CA PRO A 45 7.30 -20.80 6.38
C PRO A 45 6.57 -19.75 5.53
N ILE A 46 7.14 -18.55 5.47
CA ILE A 46 6.70 -17.43 4.64
C ILE A 46 7.80 -17.16 3.61
N ALA A 47 7.47 -17.26 2.32
CA ALA A 47 8.42 -17.00 1.27
C ALA A 47 8.83 -15.52 1.23
N GLU A 48 7.84 -14.64 1.37
CA GLU A 48 8.05 -13.21 1.26
C GLU A 48 7.03 -12.43 2.11
N ILE A 49 7.51 -11.39 2.80
CA ILE A 49 6.66 -10.35 3.35
C ILE A 49 6.78 -9.11 2.46
N ILE A 50 5.65 -8.56 2.03
CA ILE A 50 5.58 -7.33 1.24
C ILE A 50 5.03 -6.21 2.12
N LEU A 51 5.89 -5.24 2.43
CA LEU A 51 5.51 -3.96 3.03
C LEU A 51 4.98 -3.07 1.89
N LEU A 52 3.66 -3.00 1.78
CA LEU A 52 2.94 -2.51 0.60
C LEU A 52 2.57 -1.02 0.70
N GLY A 53 3.54 -0.18 1.06
CA GLY A 53 3.44 1.27 1.08
C GLY A 53 2.85 1.87 2.35
N ASP A 54 3.11 3.15 2.52
CA ASP A 54 2.72 3.95 3.68
C ASP A 54 3.18 3.31 5.01
N ILE A 55 4.42 2.76 4.97
CA ILE A 55 5.07 2.21 6.15
C ILE A 55 5.59 3.35 7.03
N LEU A 56 6.16 4.38 6.41
CA LEU A 56 6.59 5.60 7.07
C LEU A 56 5.62 6.74 6.69
N ASP A 57 5.28 7.58 7.65
CA ASP A 57 4.56 8.83 7.36
C ASP A 57 5.56 10.00 7.30
N LEU A 58 6.04 10.25 6.09
CA LEU A 58 6.98 11.34 5.81
C LEU A 58 6.29 12.67 5.46
N TRP A 59 4.96 12.70 5.45
CA TRP A 59 4.18 13.94 5.37
C TRP A 59 4.05 14.60 6.75
N MET A 60 3.80 13.79 7.78
CA MET A 60 3.58 14.27 9.13
C MET A 60 4.87 14.44 9.94
N LYS A 61 5.92 13.70 9.58
CA LYS A 61 7.21 13.71 10.28
C LYS A 61 8.36 13.61 9.29
N THR A 62 9.49 14.18 9.69
CA THR A 62 10.76 13.95 8.98
C THR A 62 11.24 12.50 9.17
N THR A 63 12.13 12.06 8.30
CA THR A 63 12.61 10.67 8.24
C THR A 63 13.10 10.12 9.57
N VAL A 64 13.91 10.88 10.35
CA VAL A 64 14.51 10.37 11.60
C VAL A 64 13.48 10.04 12.68
N PRO A 65 12.50 10.89 13.00
CA PRO A 65 11.43 10.54 13.95
C PRO A 65 10.58 9.35 13.49
N ALA A 66 10.23 9.27 12.19
CA ALA A 66 9.48 8.14 11.65
C ALA A 66 10.26 6.83 11.78
N MET A 67 11.54 6.83 11.41
CA MET A 67 12.45 5.68 11.55
C MET A 67 12.62 5.25 13.00
N ARG A 68 12.66 6.21 13.94
CA ARG A 68 12.76 5.89 15.38
C ARG A 68 11.53 5.14 15.89
N GLN A 69 10.35 5.49 15.41
CA GLN A 69 9.11 4.76 15.72
C GLN A 69 9.08 3.39 15.06
N ALA A 70 9.51 3.28 13.80
CA ALA A 70 9.53 2.03 13.05
C ALA A 70 10.53 1.00 13.61
N ARG A 71 11.58 1.45 14.32
CA ARG A 71 12.73 0.63 14.69
C ARG A 71 12.35 -0.65 15.40
N TYR A 72 11.45 -0.59 16.39
CA TYR A 72 11.09 -1.76 17.18
C TYR A 72 10.48 -2.86 16.30
N PHE A 73 9.51 -2.50 15.49
CA PHE A 73 8.82 -3.44 14.59
C PHE A 73 9.75 -3.97 13.49
N ILE A 74 10.52 -3.10 12.84
CA ILE A 74 11.45 -3.50 11.75
C ILE A 74 12.57 -4.39 12.28
N ASP A 75 13.13 -4.08 13.46
CA ASP A 75 14.11 -4.95 14.12
C ASP A 75 13.50 -6.32 14.44
N GLY A 76 12.29 -6.37 15.01
CA GLY A 76 11.56 -7.60 15.27
C GLY A 76 11.26 -8.40 14.00
N LEU A 77 10.75 -7.74 12.96
CA LEU A 77 10.46 -8.36 11.66
C LEU A 77 11.72 -9.00 11.06
N SER A 78 12.87 -8.36 11.20
CA SER A 78 14.14 -8.86 10.69
C SER A 78 14.69 -10.07 11.45
N ARG A 79 14.16 -10.39 12.63
CA ARG A 79 14.55 -11.57 13.44
C ARG A 79 13.72 -12.81 13.14
N LEU A 80 12.61 -12.70 12.43
CA LEU A 80 11.75 -13.82 12.11
C LEU A 80 12.55 -14.90 11.36
N THR A 81 12.50 -16.14 11.87
CA THR A 81 13.32 -17.24 11.33
C THR A 81 12.62 -18.00 10.20
N ASN A 82 11.32 -17.85 10.11
CA ASN A 82 10.45 -18.50 9.14
C ASN A 82 10.21 -17.68 7.88
N VAL A 83 10.76 -16.46 7.78
CA VAL A 83 10.60 -15.55 6.64
C VAL A 83 11.80 -15.65 5.70
N GLY A 84 11.52 -15.82 4.40
CA GLY A 84 12.57 -15.92 3.37
C GLY A 84 13.16 -14.57 3.00
N LYS A 85 12.31 -13.58 2.77
CA LYS A 85 12.71 -12.18 2.46
C LYS A 85 11.61 -11.20 2.81
N VAL A 86 11.98 -9.94 2.91
CA VAL A 86 11.06 -8.81 3.02
C VAL A 86 11.27 -7.91 1.81
N LEU A 87 10.20 -7.37 1.26
CA LEU A 87 10.22 -6.41 0.17
C LEU A 87 9.45 -5.16 0.57
N TYR A 88 9.91 -4.01 0.13
CA TYR A 88 9.24 -2.74 0.37
C TYR A 88 8.78 -2.10 -0.95
N ILE A 89 7.53 -1.68 -1.00
CA ILE A 89 6.96 -0.88 -2.10
C ILE A 89 6.49 0.43 -1.48
N PRO A 90 7.06 1.59 -1.82
CA PRO A 90 6.61 2.88 -1.31
C PRO A 90 5.15 3.21 -1.70
N GLY A 91 4.43 3.85 -0.78
CA GLY A 91 3.14 4.47 -1.04
C GLY A 91 3.25 5.98 -1.29
N ASN A 92 2.19 6.73 -1.05
CA ASN A 92 2.21 8.17 -1.25
C ASN A 92 2.81 8.92 -0.04
N HIS A 93 2.63 8.43 1.19
CA HIS A 93 3.22 9.06 2.39
C HIS A 93 4.73 8.83 2.50
N ASP A 94 5.24 7.75 1.96
CA ASP A 94 6.68 7.44 1.93
C ASP A 94 7.27 7.44 0.50
N HIS A 95 6.57 8.08 -0.45
CA HIS A 95 7.00 8.24 -1.84
C HIS A 95 8.38 8.90 -1.97
N GLN A 96 8.77 9.73 -1.00
CA GLN A 96 10.09 10.34 -0.92
C GLN A 96 11.21 9.30 -0.99
N MET A 97 11.00 8.11 -0.43
CA MET A 97 11.97 7.00 -0.49
C MET A 97 12.30 6.59 -1.92
N PHE A 98 11.29 6.55 -2.78
CA PHE A 98 11.47 6.30 -4.22
C PHE A 98 12.14 7.49 -4.91
N LEU A 99 11.69 8.72 -4.64
CA LEU A 99 12.25 9.92 -5.28
C LEU A 99 13.74 10.08 -4.98
N ASP A 100 14.17 9.84 -3.74
CA ASP A 100 15.58 9.92 -3.34
C ASP A 100 16.43 8.86 -4.07
N ALA A 101 15.95 7.63 -4.15
CA ALA A 101 16.63 6.56 -4.87
C ALA A 101 16.72 6.85 -6.38
N PHE A 102 15.64 7.34 -6.98
CA PHE A 102 15.61 7.71 -8.38
C PHE A 102 16.52 8.90 -8.69
N ARG A 103 16.51 9.93 -7.84
CA ARG A 103 17.40 11.09 -7.97
C ARG A 103 18.84 10.67 -7.91
N LEU A 104 19.23 9.85 -6.94
CA LEU A 104 20.58 9.35 -6.81
C LEU A 104 21.03 8.61 -8.09
N GLU A 105 20.15 7.81 -8.68
CA GLU A 105 20.46 7.13 -9.95
C GLU A 105 20.70 8.12 -11.09
N VAL A 106 19.85 9.15 -11.22
CA VAL A 106 20.02 10.19 -12.24
C VAL A 106 21.35 10.92 -12.04
N ASP A 107 21.67 11.30 -10.80
CA ASP A 107 22.91 11.99 -10.48
C ASP A 107 24.15 11.13 -10.83
N VAL A 108 24.10 9.83 -10.53
CA VAL A 108 25.19 8.88 -10.88
C VAL A 108 25.35 8.78 -12.40
N ARG A 109 24.25 8.69 -13.18
CA ARG A 109 24.30 8.67 -14.65
C ARG A 109 24.92 9.95 -15.22
N ILE A 110 24.51 11.11 -14.70
CA ILE A 110 25.07 12.41 -15.12
C ILE A 110 26.58 12.45 -14.85
N MET A 111 27.05 11.99 -13.69
CA MET A 111 28.46 11.90 -13.36
C MET A 111 29.24 10.97 -14.31
N GLN A 112 28.57 9.98 -14.90
CA GLN A 112 29.12 9.06 -15.90
C GLN A 112 29.02 9.61 -17.34
N GLY A 113 28.48 10.82 -17.53
CA GLY A 113 28.27 11.44 -18.84
C GLY A 113 27.02 10.98 -19.58
N ASP A 114 26.16 10.19 -18.93
CA ASP A 114 24.87 9.79 -19.49
C ASP A 114 23.80 10.81 -19.08
N LEU A 115 23.35 11.59 -20.06
CA LEU A 115 22.28 12.60 -19.89
C LEU A 115 20.89 12.05 -20.28
N SER A 116 20.77 10.76 -20.56
CA SER A 116 19.47 10.13 -20.84
C SER A 116 18.67 9.95 -19.56
N ILE A 117 17.53 10.61 -19.46
CA ILE A 117 16.55 10.39 -18.38
C ILE A 117 15.49 9.44 -18.89
N PRO A 118 15.22 8.32 -18.20
CA PRO A 118 14.15 7.42 -18.61
C PRO A 118 12.81 8.16 -18.64
N LYS A 119 12.15 8.14 -19.78
CA LYS A 119 10.79 8.70 -19.92
C LYS A 119 9.72 7.84 -19.22
N PHE A 120 10.07 6.61 -18.90
CA PHE A 120 9.19 5.62 -18.29
C PHE A 120 9.89 5.06 -17.05
N MET A 121 9.13 4.90 -15.97
CA MET A 121 9.61 4.26 -14.74
C MET A 121 9.10 2.80 -14.73
N PRO A 122 9.90 1.84 -15.22
CA PRO A 122 9.51 0.44 -15.16
C PRO A 122 9.47 -0.03 -13.70
N ALA A 123 8.60 -0.97 -13.40
CA ALA A 123 8.63 -1.69 -12.14
C ALA A 123 9.97 -2.41 -11.98
N ARG A 124 10.78 -1.95 -11.05
CA ARG A 124 12.13 -2.50 -10.82
C ARG A 124 12.57 -2.32 -9.38
N SER A 125 13.60 -3.06 -9.02
CA SER A 125 14.30 -2.89 -7.75
C SER A 125 15.20 -1.66 -7.78
N TYR A 126 15.14 -0.88 -6.70
CA TYR A 126 16.02 0.28 -6.44
C TYR A 126 17.07 -0.02 -5.38
N GLY A 127 17.29 -1.30 -5.05
CA GLY A 127 18.23 -1.73 -4.04
C GLY A 127 17.69 -1.65 -2.63
N ASP A 128 18.60 -1.69 -1.68
CA ASP A 128 18.27 -1.68 -0.26
C ASP A 128 17.88 -0.29 0.22
N THR A 129 17.04 -0.22 1.25
CA THR A 129 16.51 1.02 1.80
C THR A 129 17.08 1.34 3.17
N ILE A 130 16.80 2.57 3.65
CA ILE A 130 17.16 2.99 5.02
C ILE A 130 16.51 2.12 6.10
N LEU A 131 15.43 1.37 5.80
CA LEU A 131 14.83 0.40 6.73
C LEU A 131 15.83 -0.68 7.15
N SER A 132 16.74 -1.08 6.26
CA SER A 132 17.81 -2.02 6.60
C SER A 132 18.77 -1.49 7.65
N GLY A 133 18.92 -0.16 7.77
CA GLY A 133 19.73 0.49 8.78
C GLY A 133 19.20 0.38 10.22
N ILE A 134 17.92 0.05 10.37
CA ILE A 134 17.27 -0.16 11.68
C ILE A 134 16.89 -1.62 11.93
N ALA A 135 17.19 -2.51 11.00
CA ALA A 135 17.09 -3.95 11.18
C ALA A 135 18.09 -4.46 12.25
N HIS A 136 17.83 -5.65 12.76
CA HIS A 136 18.70 -6.24 13.79
C HIS A 136 20.14 -6.45 13.25
N PRO A 137 21.19 -5.99 13.95
CA PRO A 137 22.57 -5.99 13.43
C PRO A 137 23.14 -7.37 13.07
N LYS A 138 22.59 -8.45 13.65
CA LYS A 138 23.01 -9.83 13.41
C LYS A 138 22.21 -10.53 12.31
N THR A 139 21.21 -9.89 11.75
CA THR A 139 20.41 -10.46 10.66
C THR A 139 21.05 -10.16 9.30
N LYS A 140 20.72 -11.03 8.33
CA LYS A 140 21.03 -10.80 6.91
C LYS A 140 19.80 -10.34 6.14
N VAL A 141 18.71 -10.01 6.85
CA VAL A 141 17.48 -9.54 6.21
C VAL A 141 17.69 -8.11 5.72
N HIS A 142 17.44 -7.91 4.46
CA HIS A 142 17.43 -6.63 3.78
C HIS A 142 16.01 -6.23 3.44
N PHE A 143 15.80 -4.94 3.25
CA PHE A 143 14.53 -4.35 2.86
C PHE A 143 14.66 -3.67 1.50
N PRO A 144 14.89 -4.46 0.42
CA PRO A 144 15.00 -3.89 -0.92
C PRO A 144 13.67 -3.26 -1.33
N MET A 145 13.77 -2.17 -2.07
CA MET A 145 12.63 -1.45 -2.60
C MET A 145 12.36 -1.84 -4.05
N THR A 146 11.10 -2.03 -4.38
CA THR A 146 10.60 -2.12 -5.75
C THR A 146 9.49 -1.09 -5.94
N TYR A 147 9.42 -0.43 -7.08
CA TYR A 147 8.42 0.61 -7.35
C TYR A 147 8.06 0.58 -8.84
N PRO A 148 6.81 0.87 -9.22
CA PRO A 148 5.64 1.17 -8.37
C PRO A 148 4.82 -0.06 -7.97
N PHE A 149 5.12 -1.24 -8.50
CA PHE A 149 4.42 -2.50 -8.20
C PHE A 149 5.37 -3.69 -8.34
N ILE A 150 4.91 -4.84 -7.92
CA ILE A 150 5.59 -6.11 -8.18
C ILE A 150 4.57 -7.20 -8.54
N THR A 151 5.01 -8.16 -9.36
CA THR A 151 4.23 -9.35 -9.69
C THR A 151 4.89 -10.59 -9.13
N ARG A 152 4.07 -11.51 -8.64
CA ARG A 152 4.50 -12.84 -8.19
C ARG A 152 3.64 -13.91 -8.85
N GLN A 153 4.28 -15.06 -9.09
CA GLN A 153 3.57 -16.26 -9.53
C GLN A 153 3.20 -17.09 -8.30
N VAL A 154 1.91 -17.30 -8.08
CA VAL A 154 1.40 -18.20 -7.04
C VAL A 154 0.57 -19.27 -7.74
N ASN A 155 0.99 -20.52 -7.64
CA ASN A 155 0.38 -21.64 -8.37
C ASN A 155 0.26 -21.39 -9.89
N GLY A 156 1.26 -20.74 -10.49
CA GLY A 156 1.28 -20.41 -11.92
C GLY A 156 0.33 -19.27 -12.33
N ARG A 157 -0.19 -18.50 -11.37
CA ARG A 157 -1.10 -17.36 -11.61
C ARG A 157 -0.46 -16.05 -11.20
N ASP A 158 -0.66 -15.01 -12.00
CA ASP A 158 -0.13 -13.67 -11.72
C ASP A 158 -0.88 -13.01 -10.57
N VAL A 159 -0.13 -12.63 -9.52
CA VAL A 159 -0.59 -11.80 -8.42
C VAL A 159 0.18 -10.49 -8.43
N VAL A 160 -0.52 -9.38 -8.59
CA VAL A 160 0.05 -8.03 -8.68
C VAL A 160 -0.12 -7.34 -7.33
N PHE A 161 0.98 -6.77 -6.81
CA PHE A 161 1.00 -5.98 -5.58
C PHE A 161 1.38 -4.54 -5.91
N CYS A 162 0.56 -3.58 -5.52
CA CYS A 162 0.78 -2.16 -5.71
C CYS A 162 0.20 -1.42 -4.51
N HIS A 163 0.83 -0.33 -4.02
CA HIS A 163 0.24 0.38 -2.88
C HIS A 163 -1.18 0.87 -3.16
N GLY A 164 -1.42 1.43 -4.34
CA GLY A 164 -2.78 1.80 -4.76
C GLY A 164 -3.04 3.30 -4.91
N HIS A 165 -2.15 4.20 -4.48
CA HIS A 165 -2.33 5.66 -4.64
C HIS A 165 -2.50 6.11 -6.11
N HIS A 166 -2.06 5.30 -7.08
CA HIS A 166 -2.30 5.53 -8.50
C HIS A 166 -3.80 5.52 -8.87
N LEU A 167 -4.65 4.89 -8.05
CA LEU A 167 -6.10 4.87 -8.25
C LEU A 167 -6.71 6.26 -8.15
N ASP A 168 -6.12 7.15 -7.33
CA ASP A 168 -6.58 8.54 -7.16
C ASP A 168 -6.56 9.32 -8.47
N PHE A 169 -5.66 8.98 -9.39
CA PHE A 169 -5.62 9.57 -10.73
C PHE A 169 -6.92 9.33 -11.50
N TYR A 170 -7.57 8.20 -11.28
CA TYR A 170 -8.83 7.84 -11.94
C TYR A 170 -10.06 8.21 -11.11
N ALA A 171 -9.92 8.43 -9.82
CA ALA A 171 -11.01 8.76 -8.94
C ALA A 171 -11.75 10.03 -9.40
N THR A 172 -13.07 9.90 -9.58
CA THR A 172 -13.92 11.01 -10.04
C THR A 172 -14.62 11.73 -8.89
N SER A 173 -14.60 11.15 -7.70
CA SER A 173 -15.38 11.56 -6.53
C SER A 173 -14.65 12.57 -5.63
N HIS A 174 -13.33 12.69 -5.72
CA HIS A 174 -12.58 13.56 -4.83
C HIS A 174 -12.68 15.04 -5.26
N GLY A 175 -13.10 15.88 -4.32
CA GLY A 175 -13.66 17.21 -4.52
C GLY A 175 -12.82 18.27 -5.28
N TRP A 176 -11.50 18.10 -5.34
CA TRP A 176 -10.61 19.07 -5.99
C TRP A 176 -10.75 19.09 -7.51
N ALA A 177 -11.05 17.96 -8.17
CA ALA A 177 -11.31 17.92 -9.60
C ALA A 177 -12.64 18.57 -10.00
N LYS A 178 -13.59 18.74 -9.06
CA LYS A 178 -14.87 19.40 -9.31
C LYS A 178 -14.77 20.94 -9.34
N THR A 179 -13.76 21.51 -8.69
CA THR A 179 -13.63 22.96 -8.53
C THR A 179 -13.07 23.64 -9.78
N PHE A 180 -12.38 22.90 -10.66
CA PHE A 180 -11.82 23.45 -11.90
C PHE A 180 -12.50 22.86 -13.14
N TRP A 181 -13.60 23.44 -13.56
CA TRP A 181 -14.35 23.06 -14.77
C TRP A 181 -13.47 22.92 -16.04
N LEU A 182 -12.49 23.80 -16.26
CA LEU A 182 -11.56 23.71 -17.39
C LEU A 182 -10.56 22.57 -17.24
N GLY A 183 -10.02 22.34 -16.04
CA GLY A 183 -9.13 21.22 -15.73
C GLY A 183 -9.80 19.86 -15.92
N ARG A 184 -11.09 19.77 -15.60
CA ARG A 184 -11.89 18.55 -15.75
C ARG A 184 -11.97 18.03 -17.20
N HIS A 185 -12.05 18.92 -18.19
CA HIS A 185 -12.15 18.50 -19.59
C HIS A 185 -10.80 18.00 -20.12
N ILE A 186 -9.72 18.67 -19.78
CA ILE A 186 -8.35 18.29 -20.18
C ILE A 186 -7.96 16.98 -19.50
N ILE A 187 -8.23 16.82 -18.21
CA ILE A 187 -7.94 15.61 -17.45
C ILE A 187 -8.76 14.41 -17.97
N LYS A 188 -10.06 14.60 -18.27
CA LYS A 188 -10.95 13.54 -18.76
C LYS A 188 -10.52 12.96 -20.13
N GLN A 189 -10.02 13.80 -21.03
CA GLN A 189 -9.51 13.33 -22.34
C GLN A 189 -8.16 12.64 -22.21
N ARG A 190 -7.27 13.09 -21.30
CA ARG A 190 -5.97 12.48 -21.04
C ARG A 190 -6.09 11.15 -20.26
N ARG A 191 -7.04 11.03 -19.32
CA ARG A 191 -7.23 9.82 -18.50
C ARG A 191 -7.40 8.54 -19.31
N LYS A 192 -8.12 8.58 -20.43
CA LYS A 192 -8.34 7.40 -21.29
C LYS A 192 -7.08 6.92 -22.02
N LYS A 193 -6.03 7.75 -22.11
CA LYS A 193 -4.77 7.47 -22.81
C LYS A 193 -3.55 7.63 -21.92
N ALA A 194 -3.76 7.84 -20.63
CA ALA A 194 -2.67 8.03 -19.67
C ALA A 194 -1.86 6.73 -19.56
N THR A 195 -0.56 6.85 -19.68
CA THR A 195 0.39 5.79 -19.39
C THR A 195 0.74 5.80 -17.90
N LEU A 196 1.36 4.73 -17.39
CA LEU A 196 1.88 4.69 -16.02
C LEU A 196 2.82 5.87 -15.74
N HIS A 197 3.63 6.26 -16.73
CA HIS A 197 4.48 7.45 -16.63
C HIS A 197 3.68 8.75 -16.42
N ASP A 198 2.57 8.93 -17.13
CA ASP A 198 1.73 10.13 -16.98
C ASP A 198 1.08 10.17 -15.58
N ILE A 199 0.70 9.02 -15.04
CA ILE A 199 0.13 8.89 -13.70
C ILE A 199 1.18 9.29 -12.65
N GLU A 200 2.40 8.76 -12.77
CA GLU A 200 3.51 9.11 -11.89
C GLU A 200 3.87 10.58 -11.95
N MET A 201 3.97 11.14 -13.14
CA MET A 201 4.27 12.56 -13.32
C MET A 201 3.17 13.47 -12.75
N ALA A 202 1.94 12.98 -12.62
CA ALA A 202 0.87 13.70 -11.93
C ALA A 202 0.97 13.60 -10.40
N ASN A 203 1.47 12.46 -9.87
CA ASN A 203 1.59 12.21 -8.43
C ASN A 203 2.84 12.88 -7.81
N ILE A 204 3.98 12.90 -8.52
CA ILE A 204 5.25 13.43 -8.01
C ILE A 204 5.13 14.85 -7.43
N PRO A 205 4.53 15.84 -8.10
CA PRO A 205 4.43 17.19 -7.54
C PRO A 205 3.59 17.22 -6.26
N PHE A 206 2.53 16.42 -6.18
CA PHE A 206 1.66 16.36 -5.01
C PHE A 206 2.40 15.70 -3.83
N CYS A 207 2.94 14.52 -4.01
CA CYS A 207 3.70 13.81 -2.97
C CYS A 207 4.92 14.60 -2.52
N GLY A 208 5.63 15.26 -3.46
CA GLY A 208 6.77 16.11 -3.16
C GLY A 208 6.38 17.35 -2.36
N ALA A 209 5.29 18.03 -2.70
CA ALA A 209 4.81 19.17 -1.95
C ALA A 209 4.42 18.80 -0.51
N MET A 210 3.75 17.67 -0.33
CA MET A 210 3.36 17.14 0.99
C MET A 210 4.58 16.85 1.87
N SER A 211 5.66 16.35 1.27
CA SER A 211 6.89 15.99 2.01
C SER A 211 7.77 17.21 2.37
N VAL A 212 7.71 18.29 1.57
CA VAL A 212 8.58 19.48 1.75
C VAL A 212 7.94 20.54 2.63
N TRP A 213 6.62 20.68 2.56
CA TRP A 213 5.88 21.72 3.30
C TRP A 213 4.99 21.09 4.38
N PRO A 214 5.45 21.02 5.64
CA PRO A 214 4.74 20.36 6.74
C PRO A 214 3.32 20.87 7.02
N TRP A 215 3.03 22.15 6.64
CA TRP A 215 1.71 22.76 6.82
C TRP A 215 0.71 22.37 5.72
N VAL A 216 1.17 21.82 4.58
CA VAL A 216 0.26 21.38 3.49
C VAL A 216 -0.60 20.18 3.91
N PRO A 217 -0.06 19.14 4.58
CA PRO A 217 -0.87 18.06 5.14
C PRO A 217 -1.94 18.55 6.11
N GLU A 218 -1.61 19.51 6.99
CA GLU A 218 -2.57 20.08 7.94
C GLU A 218 -3.74 20.78 7.21
N LEU A 219 -3.45 21.57 6.18
CA LEU A 219 -4.51 22.22 5.36
C LEU A 219 -5.38 21.20 4.62
N VAL A 220 -4.76 20.12 4.11
CA VAL A 220 -5.49 19.05 3.41
C VAL A 220 -6.36 18.30 4.41
N ASP A 221 -5.86 17.99 5.60
CA ASP A 221 -6.61 17.31 6.66
C ASP A 221 -7.78 18.15 7.16
N GLU A 222 -7.57 19.45 7.40
CA GLU A 222 -8.66 20.40 7.73
C GLU A 222 -9.69 20.48 6.60
N GLY A 223 -9.25 20.56 5.34
CA GLY A 223 -10.13 20.55 4.18
C GLY A 223 -10.94 19.26 4.05
N LEU A 224 -10.31 18.10 4.32
CA LEU A 224 -10.99 16.80 4.33
C LEU A 224 -11.96 16.69 5.51
N ARG A 225 -11.62 17.13 6.70
CA ARG A 225 -12.52 17.17 7.86
C ARG A 225 -13.76 18.04 7.55
N PHE A 226 -13.55 19.22 6.97
CA PHE A 226 -14.65 20.10 6.55
C PHE A 226 -15.53 19.43 5.48
N TYR A 227 -14.93 18.74 4.52
CA TYR A 227 -15.64 17.96 3.50
C TYR A 227 -16.44 16.79 4.11
N HIS A 228 -15.87 16.06 5.08
CA HIS A 228 -16.59 15.01 5.81
C HIS A 228 -17.76 15.55 6.62
N VAL A 229 -17.60 16.72 7.25
CA VAL A 229 -18.69 17.41 7.96
C VAL A 229 -19.81 17.81 6.99
N ILE A 230 -19.48 18.37 5.82
CA ILE A 230 -20.49 18.72 4.81
C ILE A 230 -21.18 17.46 4.25
N ASN A 231 -20.45 16.38 4.00
CA ASN A 231 -21.03 15.13 3.53
C ASN A 231 -21.89 14.46 4.61
N PHE A 232 -21.49 14.53 5.88
CA PHE A 232 -22.30 14.05 7.00
C PHE A 232 -23.64 14.79 7.06
N PHE A 233 -23.63 16.12 6.98
CA PHE A 233 -24.88 16.88 6.90
C PHE A 233 -25.65 16.61 5.60
N GLY A 234 -24.97 16.44 4.47
CA GLY A 234 -25.61 16.08 3.20
C GLY A 234 -26.27 14.69 3.22
N ARG A 235 -25.74 13.73 4.00
CA ARG A 235 -26.36 12.40 4.24
C ARG A 235 -27.56 12.49 5.18
N LEU A 236 -27.54 13.39 6.18
CA LEU A 236 -28.68 13.60 7.07
C LEU A 236 -29.92 14.17 6.35
N PHE A 237 -29.73 14.86 5.20
CA PHE A 237 -30.82 15.40 4.39
C PHE A 237 -31.22 14.51 3.20
N ARG A 238 -30.52 13.39 2.97
CA ARG A 238 -30.92 12.33 2.02
C ARG A 238 -31.46 11.15 2.81
N SER A 239 -32.74 11.19 3.11
CA SER A 239 -33.48 10.07 3.65
C SER A 239 -33.88 9.12 2.53
N ASP A 240 -32.99 8.28 2.04
CA ASP A 240 -33.31 7.04 1.35
C ASP A 240 -32.03 6.20 1.30
N ASP A 241 -32.07 4.99 1.87
CA ASP A 241 -31.06 3.93 2.01
C ASP A 241 -30.43 3.74 3.41
N LEU A 242 -31.30 3.66 4.41
CA LEU A 242 -30.90 3.24 5.77
C LEU A 242 -31.28 1.79 6.10
N LEU A 243 -31.50 0.92 5.13
CA LEU A 243 -31.81 -0.50 5.39
C LEU A 243 -31.20 -1.35 4.30
N GLU A 244 -30.06 -1.88 4.59
CA GLU A 244 -29.44 -3.13 4.13
C GLU A 244 -27.92 -2.97 4.06
N SER A 245 -27.27 -3.44 5.11
CA SER A 245 -25.82 -3.61 5.11
C SER A 245 -25.48 -5.04 4.74
N PRO A 246 -24.57 -5.19 3.77
CA PRO A 246 -23.39 -6.00 3.99
C PRO A 246 -22.14 -5.12 3.82
N LEU A 247 -21.72 -4.54 4.92
CA LEU A 247 -20.64 -3.53 5.01
C LEU A 247 -19.30 -3.94 4.40
N ARG A 248 -19.00 -5.23 4.28
CA ARG A 248 -17.70 -5.72 3.82
C ARG A 248 -17.53 -5.74 2.30
N ASP A 249 -18.55 -6.06 1.55
CA ASP A 249 -18.48 -6.12 0.08
C ASP A 249 -18.53 -4.74 -0.59
N SER A 250 -19.09 -3.73 0.09
CA SER A 250 -19.25 -2.40 -0.49
C SER A 250 -17.96 -1.59 -0.52
N LEU A 251 -17.07 -1.78 0.47
CA LEU A 251 -15.85 -0.95 0.63
C LEU A 251 -14.83 -1.15 -0.51
N ILE A 252 -14.71 -2.35 -1.04
CA ILE A 252 -13.85 -2.65 -2.19
C ILE A 252 -14.48 -2.22 -3.52
N LYS A 253 -15.81 -2.35 -3.65
CA LYS A 253 -16.54 -2.02 -4.89
C LYS A 253 -16.40 -0.56 -5.30
N GLU A 254 -16.12 0.34 -4.35
CA GLU A 254 -15.91 1.76 -4.63
C GLU A 254 -14.75 2.02 -5.60
N ASN A 255 -13.74 1.14 -5.67
CA ASN A 255 -12.54 1.33 -6.48
C ASN A 255 -12.47 0.41 -7.73
N TYR A 256 -13.49 -0.37 -8.03
CA TYR A 256 -13.42 -1.34 -9.14
C TYR A 256 -13.16 -0.67 -10.49
N LYS A 257 -13.81 0.47 -10.78
CA LYS A 257 -13.63 1.22 -12.03
C LYS A 257 -12.24 1.80 -12.19
N GLU A 258 -11.64 2.26 -11.09
CA GLU A 258 -10.29 2.78 -11.03
C GLU A 258 -9.27 1.66 -11.25
N ILE A 259 -9.49 0.50 -10.61
CA ILE A 259 -8.65 -0.69 -10.76
C ILE A 259 -8.68 -1.21 -12.21
N GLU A 260 -9.85 -1.32 -12.83
CA GLU A 260 -9.99 -1.72 -14.24
C GLU A 260 -9.23 -0.80 -15.20
N GLN A 261 -9.09 0.48 -14.88
CA GLN A 261 -8.32 1.43 -15.66
C GLN A 261 -6.81 1.36 -15.39
N LEU A 262 -6.41 1.04 -14.15
CA LEU A 262 -5.00 0.95 -13.75
C LEU A 262 -4.34 -0.34 -14.23
N LEU A 263 -4.97 -1.50 -14.09
CA LEU A 263 -4.39 -2.80 -14.39
C LEU A 263 -3.75 -2.90 -15.78
N PRO A 264 -4.37 -2.42 -16.89
CA PRO A 264 -3.74 -2.40 -18.19
C PRO A 264 -2.47 -1.54 -18.25
N GLN A 265 -2.39 -0.47 -17.46
CA GLN A 265 -1.21 0.42 -17.41
C GLN A 265 -0.04 -0.25 -16.67
N LEU A 266 -0.33 -1.17 -15.75
CA LEU A 266 0.67 -2.01 -15.11
C LEU A 266 1.15 -3.16 -16.02
N GLY A 267 0.55 -3.35 -17.19
CA GLY A 267 0.84 -4.46 -18.12
C GLY A 267 0.11 -5.76 -17.78
N TYR A 268 -0.83 -5.75 -16.83
CA TYR A 268 -1.59 -6.90 -16.35
C TYR A 268 -3.09 -6.62 -16.43
N PRO A 269 -3.70 -6.63 -17.62
CA PRO A 269 -5.12 -6.26 -17.77
C PRO A 269 -6.09 -7.19 -17.03
N ALA A 270 -5.70 -8.44 -16.78
CA ALA A 270 -6.51 -9.41 -16.07
C ALA A 270 -5.64 -10.39 -15.25
N PRO A 271 -4.94 -9.91 -14.20
CA PRO A 271 -4.20 -10.81 -13.31
C PRO A 271 -5.16 -11.70 -12.53
N ALA A 272 -4.68 -12.81 -11.98
CA ALA A 272 -5.51 -13.63 -11.10
C ALA A 272 -5.90 -12.87 -9.82
N CYS A 273 -4.98 -12.03 -9.32
CA CYS A 273 -5.24 -11.19 -8.16
C CYS A 273 -4.52 -9.84 -8.24
N PHE A 274 -5.18 -8.80 -7.74
CA PHE A 274 -4.61 -7.47 -7.48
C PHE A 274 -4.74 -7.13 -6.01
N ILE A 275 -3.60 -6.93 -5.35
CA ILE A 275 -3.52 -6.63 -3.91
C ILE A 275 -3.00 -5.21 -3.73
N TYR A 276 -3.73 -4.41 -2.93
CA TYR A 276 -3.41 -3.01 -2.70
C TYR A 276 -3.74 -2.57 -1.26
N GLY A 277 -3.30 -1.38 -0.86
CA GLY A 277 -3.57 -0.72 0.42
C GLY A 277 -4.26 0.64 0.23
N HIS A 278 -3.67 1.72 0.73
CA HIS A 278 -3.98 3.14 0.49
C HIS A 278 -5.34 3.63 1.00
N THR A 279 -6.41 2.90 0.79
CA THR A 279 -7.76 3.36 1.17
C THR A 279 -8.10 3.07 2.62
N HIS A 280 -7.25 2.36 3.36
CA HIS A 280 -7.46 1.89 4.74
C HIS A 280 -8.72 1.02 4.94
N ARG A 281 -9.29 0.50 3.85
CA ARG A 281 -10.56 -0.24 3.85
C ARG A 281 -10.32 -1.70 3.48
N PRO A 282 -10.09 -2.58 4.48
CA PRO A 282 -9.76 -3.98 4.21
C PRO A 282 -10.95 -4.73 3.59
N GLY A 283 -10.63 -5.63 2.66
CA GLY A 283 -11.66 -6.46 2.05
C GLY A 283 -11.11 -7.33 0.93
N ILE A 284 -11.89 -8.30 0.49
CA ILE A 284 -11.64 -9.13 -0.69
C ILE A 284 -12.90 -9.15 -1.53
N GLY A 285 -12.75 -9.01 -2.84
CA GLY A 285 -13.85 -9.09 -3.80
C GLY A 285 -13.36 -9.57 -5.15
N ARG A 286 -14.23 -9.51 -6.16
CA ARG A 286 -13.91 -9.86 -7.55
C ARG A 286 -14.37 -8.74 -8.46
N LEU A 287 -13.55 -8.36 -9.42
CA LEU A 287 -13.95 -7.36 -10.41
C LEU A 287 -15.17 -7.85 -11.19
N PRO A 288 -16.15 -6.96 -11.48
CA PRO A 288 -17.24 -7.28 -12.39
C PRO A 288 -16.69 -7.77 -13.75
N ASP A 289 -17.33 -8.78 -14.31
CA ASP A 289 -16.99 -9.33 -15.63
C ASP A 289 -15.52 -9.76 -15.83
N SER A 290 -14.78 -9.98 -14.71
CA SER A 290 -13.37 -10.39 -14.72
C SER A 290 -13.12 -11.51 -13.71
N PRO A 291 -12.22 -12.46 -14.00
CA PRO A 291 -11.80 -13.46 -13.01
C PRO A 291 -10.92 -12.87 -11.90
N THR A 292 -10.48 -11.63 -12.04
CA THR A 292 -9.52 -11.00 -11.12
C THR A 292 -10.09 -10.83 -9.72
N VAL A 293 -9.44 -11.45 -8.75
CA VAL A 293 -9.67 -11.18 -7.32
C VAL A 293 -9.00 -9.85 -6.96
N VAL A 294 -9.70 -9.03 -6.22
CA VAL A 294 -9.18 -7.76 -5.71
C VAL A 294 -9.16 -7.83 -4.19
N ALA A 295 -8.04 -7.45 -3.59
CA ALA A 295 -7.90 -7.49 -2.14
C ALA A 295 -7.20 -6.23 -1.62
N ASN A 296 -7.75 -5.66 -0.55
CA ASN A 296 -7.14 -4.52 0.14
C ASN A 296 -6.64 -4.96 1.53
N THR A 297 -5.39 -4.62 1.84
CA THR A 297 -4.73 -5.00 3.10
C THR A 297 -5.30 -4.28 4.32
N GLY A 298 -6.04 -3.18 4.13
CA GLY A 298 -6.48 -2.30 5.22
C GLY A 298 -5.32 -1.49 5.81
N CYS A 299 -5.30 -1.30 7.12
CA CYS A 299 -4.31 -0.45 7.77
C CYS A 299 -3.96 -0.88 9.20
N TRP A 300 -2.91 -0.22 9.76
CA TRP A 300 -2.44 -0.37 11.14
C TRP A 300 -2.52 0.96 11.91
N THR A 301 -3.51 1.79 11.56
CA THR A 301 -3.82 3.05 12.24
C THR A 301 -5.19 2.97 12.94
N ARG A 302 -5.41 3.84 13.92
CA ARG A 302 -6.74 4.01 14.52
C ARG A 302 -7.65 4.64 13.47
N GLN A 303 -8.80 4.01 13.23
CA GLN A 303 -9.78 4.56 12.31
C GLN A 303 -10.75 5.49 13.04
N PRO A 304 -11.24 6.54 12.37
CA PRO A 304 -12.23 7.45 12.96
C PRO A 304 -13.57 6.77 13.27
N ASP A 305 -13.92 5.75 12.50
CA ASP A 305 -15.08 4.90 12.75
C ASP A 305 -14.62 3.59 13.39
N GLU A 306 -15.40 3.11 14.37
CA GLU A 306 -15.12 1.84 15.06
C GLU A 306 -15.52 0.61 14.22
N GLU A 307 -16.23 0.81 13.11
CA GLU A 307 -16.77 -0.26 12.26
C GLU A 307 -15.73 -0.73 11.23
N THR A 308 -14.82 0.14 10.77
CA THR A 308 -13.77 -0.25 9.82
C THR A 308 -12.69 -1.07 10.52
N PRO A 309 -12.50 -2.35 10.15
CA PRO A 309 -11.45 -3.17 10.72
C PRO A 309 -10.07 -2.55 10.47
N ASN A 310 -9.22 -2.54 11.49
CA ASN A 310 -7.81 -2.21 11.41
C ASN A 310 -6.95 -3.39 11.87
N ARG A 311 -5.62 -3.27 11.87
CA ARG A 311 -4.68 -4.34 12.22
C ARG A 311 -4.82 -5.56 11.31
N THR A 312 -4.96 -5.28 10.02
CA THR A 312 -5.27 -6.28 9.01
C THR A 312 -4.08 -6.55 8.08
N TRP A 313 -4.04 -7.75 7.52
CA TRP A 313 -3.07 -8.15 6.51
C TRP A 313 -3.65 -9.21 5.58
N ILE A 314 -2.98 -9.43 4.45
CA ILE A 314 -3.36 -10.46 3.48
C ILE A 314 -2.28 -11.54 3.44
N GLU A 315 -2.73 -12.79 3.38
CA GLU A 315 -1.91 -13.96 3.05
C GLU A 315 -2.34 -14.54 1.71
N VAL A 316 -1.36 -14.92 0.89
CA VAL A 316 -1.57 -15.58 -0.40
C VAL A 316 -0.77 -16.87 -0.41
N ASP A 317 -1.46 -18.01 -0.56
CA ASP A 317 -0.85 -19.35 -0.58
C ASP A 317 -1.60 -20.32 -1.52
N GLY A 318 -2.27 -19.82 -2.54
CA GLY A 318 -3.24 -20.51 -3.41
C GLY A 318 -4.63 -19.93 -3.25
N ASP A 319 -4.94 -19.47 -2.05
CA ASP A 319 -6.08 -18.61 -1.74
C ASP A 319 -5.58 -17.22 -1.35
N VAL A 320 -6.45 -16.23 -1.45
CA VAL A 320 -6.25 -14.89 -0.89
C VAL A 320 -7.06 -14.81 0.39
N LYS A 321 -6.41 -14.57 1.52
CA LYS A 321 -7.01 -14.56 2.85
C LYS A 321 -6.74 -13.23 3.54
N LEU A 322 -7.77 -12.57 4.01
CA LEU A 322 -7.70 -11.36 4.82
C LEU A 322 -7.84 -11.71 6.28
N PHE A 323 -6.88 -11.33 7.08
CA PHE A 323 -6.86 -11.52 8.53
C PHE A 323 -6.89 -10.20 9.27
N MET A 324 -7.35 -10.26 10.52
CA MET A 324 -7.25 -9.18 11.51
C MET A 324 -6.59 -9.71 12.78
N LEU A 325 -5.75 -8.92 13.41
CA LEU A 325 -5.19 -9.25 14.72
C LEU A 325 -6.24 -8.97 15.81
N GLY A 326 -6.96 -10.01 16.20
CA GLY A 326 -7.94 -10.01 17.28
C GLY A 326 -7.30 -10.05 18.67
N ARG A 327 -8.12 -10.14 19.72
CA ARG A 327 -7.65 -10.24 21.12
C ARG A 327 -6.96 -11.55 21.44
N GLU A 328 -7.45 -12.65 20.88
CA GLU A 328 -6.98 -14.02 21.17
C GLU A 328 -6.05 -14.55 20.09
N GLY A 329 -5.94 -13.91 18.95
CA GLY A 329 -5.11 -14.32 17.82
C GLY A 329 -5.59 -13.74 16.49
N PRO A 330 -5.19 -14.35 15.37
CA PRO A 330 -5.60 -13.93 14.04
C PRO A 330 -7.02 -14.39 13.72
N ASP A 331 -7.91 -13.45 13.42
CA ASP A 331 -9.27 -13.69 12.95
C ASP A 331 -9.29 -13.67 11.43
N LEU A 332 -9.78 -14.73 10.80
CA LEU A 332 -10.01 -14.76 9.34
C LEU A 332 -11.28 -13.93 9.02
N LEU A 333 -11.13 -12.83 8.32
CA LEU A 333 -12.22 -11.96 7.93
C LEU A 333 -12.87 -12.37 6.62
N SER A 334 -12.08 -12.77 5.63
CA SER A 334 -12.55 -13.14 4.30
C SER A 334 -11.52 -14.03 3.59
N SER A 335 -11.98 -14.83 2.63
CA SER A 335 -11.11 -15.67 1.80
C SER A 335 -11.72 -15.85 0.41
N GLN A 336 -10.85 -15.88 -0.62
CA GLN A 336 -11.20 -16.22 -1.99
C GLN A 336 -10.14 -17.12 -2.62
N VAL A 337 -10.60 -18.10 -3.39
CA VAL A 337 -9.72 -18.94 -4.21
C VAL A 337 -9.20 -18.12 -5.39
N LEU A 338 -7.88 -18.19 -5.63
CA LEU A 338 -7.23 -17.57 -6.80
C LEU A 338 -7.72 -18.17 -8.10
#